data_77dd0609d1ae584d2d1b243e5b6fed5a
#
_entry.id   77dd0609d1ae584d2d1b243e5b6fed5a
#
_cell.length_a   1.000
_cell.length_b   1.000
_cell.length_c   1.000
_cell.angle_alpha   90.00
_cell.angle_beta   90.00
_cell.angle_gamma   90.00
#
_symmetry.space_group_name_H-M   'P 1'
#
loop_
_entity.id
_entity.type
_entity.pdbx_description
1 polymer ?
#
loop_
_entity_poly.entity_id
_entity_poly.type
_entity_poly.pdbx_seq_one_letter_code
_entity_poly.pdbx_strand_id
1 'polypeptide(L)'
;MMAPYAIAHLKIGLKLYETGYRFNSDQRARIYLTNALEPNEDFAGTFAFAIPALAQEVEAVNLVKEKKIFTVVIGNPPYSYHSKNKGEWISNLISDYRYVNGEPLGERNPKGLQDDYVKFIRIAQNLLDKAGVGILSYITNHSYSDNPTYRGMRKHLMQSFEQVYFFDLHGNSKKQEVSLNGNKDENIFDIQQGVAILLTTKKSNSNNLSNVFNAELWGSRSEKYRSLNISTITSSNFNKLSPTNPYYLYIDQDTTLRSEYENFLRINEVFTVNSMGITTGNDGKYVGFNNLELERNPAFDPSMIRDVAYRPFDNRSIYYDASKI
;
A
#
# COMPACT_ATOMS: atom_id res chain seq x y z
N MET A 1 9.75 9.59 -18.66
CA MET A 1 8.78 10.73 -18.79
C MET A 1 9.52 12.04 -18.51
N MET A 2 9.85 12.81 -19.54
CA MET A 2 10.66 14.05 -19.40
C MET A 2 9.89 15.23 -18.79
N ALA A 3 8.58 15.33 -19.06
CA ALA A 3 7.80 16.47 -18.58
C ALA A 3 7.74 16.60 -17.04
N PRO A 4 7.42 15.56 -16.24
CA PRO A 4 7.49 15.64 -14.78
C PRO A 4 8.87 15.99 -14.25
N TYR A 5 9.93 15.52 -14.89
CA TYR A 5 11.31 15.83 -14.50
C TYR A 5 11.63 17.32 -14.69
N ALA A 6 11.28 17.90 -15.85
CA ALA A 6 11.46 19.33 -16.10
C ALA A 6 10.62 20.21 -15.16
N ILE A 7 9.37 19.82 -14.91
CA ILE A 7 8.47 20.53 -13.97
C ILE A 7 9.03 20.45 -12.53
N ALA A 8 9.60 19.33 -12.11
CA ALA A 8 10.21 19.20 -10.80
C ALA A 8 11.41 20.15 -10.63
N HIS A 9 12.29 20.23 -11.65
CA HIS A 9 13.40 21.18 -11.66
C HIS A 9 12.90 22.63 -11.53
N LEU A 10 11.89 23.01 -12.32
CA LEU A 10 11.32 24.34 -12.27
C LEU A 10 10.72 24.67 -10.90
N LYS A 11 9.85 23.80 -10.38
CA LYS A 11 9.15 24.03 -9.10
C LYS A 11 10.11 24.10 -7.91
N ILE A 12 11.08 23.18 -7.83
CA ILE A 12 12.06 23.19 -6.75
C ILE A 12 13.00 24.39 -6.88
N GLY A 13 13.43 24.72 -8.10
CA GLY A 13 14.24 25.92 -8.36
C GLY A 13 13.53 27.21 -7.95
N LEU A 14 12.25 27.37 -8.29
CA LEU A 14 11.43 28.51 -7.85
C LEU A 14 11.30 28.55 -6.33
N LYS A 15 11.04 27.41 -5.70
CA LYS A 15 10.92 27.34 -4.24
C LYS A 15 12.21 27.72 -3.52
N LEU A 16 13.34 27.24 -4.01
CA LEU A 16 14.64 27.64 -3.50
C LEU A 16 14.87 29.14 -3.68
N TYR A 17 14.52 29.69 -4.85
CA TYR A 17 14.60 31.13 -5.11
C TYR A 17 13.75 31.96 -4.13
N GLU A 18 12.49 31.56 -3.89
CA GLU A 18 11.58 32.21 -2.91
C GLU A 18 12.15 32.22 -1.50
N THR A 19 12.88 31.17 -1.10
CA THR A 19 13.52 31.07 0.22
C THR A 19 14.88 31.80 0.30
N GLY A 20 15.25 32.54 -0.74
CA GLY A 20 16.50 33.31 -0.78
C GLY A 20 17.72 32.55 -1.31
N TYR A 21 17.60 31.26 -1.62
CA TYR A 21 18.70 30.50 -2.18
C TYR A 21 19.01 30.92 -3.62
N ARG A 22 20.28 31.01 -3.95
CA ARG A 22 20.79 31.30 -5.29
C ARG A 22 21.84 30.27 -5.67
N PHE A 23 21.73 29.71 -6.87
CA PHE A 23 22.76 28.86 -7.42
C PHE A 23 23.93 29.77 -7.86
N ASN A 24 25.11 29.56 -7.30
CA ASN A 24 26.31 30.38 -7.57
C ASN A 24 27.28 29.75 -8.59
N SER A 25 26.90 28.61 -9.19
CA SER A 25 27.70 27.84 -10.12
C SER A 25 26.80 27.05 -11.06
N ASP A 26 27.39 26.22 -11.91
CA ASP A 26 26.68 25.26 -12.76
C ASP A 26 25.98 24.12 -11.99
N GLN A 27 25.87 24.24 -10.67
CA GLN A 27 25.14 23.27 -9.84
C GLN A 27 23.65 23.35 -10.11
N ARG A 28 23.03 22.17 -10.23
CA ARG A 28 21.58 22.02 -10.35
C ARG A 28 20.97 21.42 -9.10
N ALA A 29 19.67 21.59 -8.92
CA ALA A 29 18.93 20.81 -7.95
C ALA A 29 19.12 19.30 -8.23
N ARG A 30 19.35 18.50 -7.18
CA ARG A 30 19.63 17.06 -7.30
C ARG A 30 18.33 16.28 -7.55
N ILE A 31 17.74 16.50 -8.71
CA ILE A 31 16.55 15.82 -9.19
C ILE A 31 17.01 14.84 -10.27
N TYR A 32 16.60 13.60 -10.14
CA TYR A 32 17.03 12.51 -11.01
C TYR A 32 15.84 11.85 -11.70
N LEU A 33 16.02 11.49 -12.97
CA LEU A 33 15.01 10.75 -13.73
C LEU A 33 15.25 9.26 -13.58
N THR A 34 14.44 8.60 -12.73
CA THR A 34 14.58 7.18 -12.47
C THR A 34 13.26 6.56 -12.00
N ASN A 35 13.13 5.23 -12.15
CA ASN A 35 12.16 4.46 -11.39
C ASN A 35 12.78 4.07 -10.03
N ALA A 36 12.26 4.61 -8.94
CA ALA A 36 12.76 4.31 -7.60
C ALA A 36 12.44 2.86 -7.17
N LEU A 37 11.49 2.18 -7.83
CA LEU A 37 11.09 0.80 -7.55
C LEU A 37 11.92 -0.25 -8.32
N GLU A 38 12.95 0.19 -9.02
CA GLU A 38 13.90 -0.64 -9.76
C GLU A 38 15.30 -0.52 -9.16
N PRO A 39 16.11 -1.59 -9.24
CA PRO A 39 17.51 -1.52 -8.83
C PRO A 39 18.31 -0.64 -9.80
N ASN A 40 19.61 -0.62 -9.59
CA ASN A 40 20.53 0.01 -10.56
C ASN A 40 20.44 -0.71 -11.88
N GLU A 41 20.48 0.04 -12.97
CA GLU A 41 20.48 -0.50 -14.31
C GLU A 41 21.82 -0.23 -14.98
N ASP A 42 22.38 -1.25 -15.62
CA ASP A 42 23.62 -1.13 -16.39
C ASP A 42 23.31 -0.66 -17.84
N PHE A 43 22.78 0.54 -17.96
CA PHE A 43 22.48 1.17 -19.28
C PHE A 43 23.71 1.77 -19.96
N ALA A 44 24.87 1.76 -19.32
CA ALA A 44 26.05 2.48 -19.80
C ALA A 44 26.55 1.99 -21.18
N GLY A 45 26.32 0.71 -21.51
CA GLY A 45 26.81 0.14 -22.76
C GLY A 45 26.03 0.46 -24.03
N THR A 46 24.72 0.56 -23.95
CA THR A 46 23.85 0.58 -25.16
C THR A 46 23.46 2.00 -25.60
N PHE A 47 23.33 2.94 -24.69
CA PHE A 47 22.84 4.30 -24.98
C PHE A 47 23.88 5.40 -24.85
N ALA A 48 25.06 5.11 -24.31
CA ALA A 48 26.12 6.11 -24.08
C ALA A 48 26.53 6.86 -25.37
N PHE A 49 26.54 6.16 -26.50
CA PHE A 49 26.88 6.76 -27.80
C PHE A 49 25.74 7.53 -28.44
N ALA A 50 24.49 7.12 -28.18
CA ALA A 50 23.33 7.71 -28.85
C ALA A 50 22.85 9.00 -28.15
N ILE A 51 22.87 9.04 -26.80
CA ILE A 51 22.40 10.19 -26.02
C ILE A 51 23.30 10.37 -24.77
N PRO A 52 24.46 11.07 -24.89
CA PRO A 52 25.40 11.23 -23.81
C PRO A 52 24.81 11.85 -22.52
N ALA A 53 23.89 12.81 -22.66
CA ALA A 53 23.23 13.44 -21.52
C ALA A 53 22.39 12.46 -20.70
N LEU A 54 21.74 11.49 -21.34
CA LEU A 54 20.96 10.45 -20.67
C LEU A 54 21.88 9.46 -19.96
N ALA A 55 23.01 9.11 -20.57
CA ALA A 55 24.02 8.23 -19.94
C ALA A 55 24.60 8.85 -18.66
N GLN A 56 24.91 10.14 -18.68
CA GLN A 56 25.36 10.87 -17.49
C GLN A 56 24.30 10.89 -16.38
N GLU A 57 23.02 11.05 -16.75
CA GLU A 57 21.93 11.01 -15.77
C GLU A 57 21.80 9.63 -15.11
N VAL A 58 21.89 8.55 -15.90
CA VAL A 58 21.84 7.17 -15.41
C VAL A 58 23.02 6.88 -14.46
N GLU A 59 24.22 7.31 -14.83
CA GLU A 59 25.39 7.16 -13.96
C GLU A 59 25.22 7.89 -12.62
N ALA A 60 24.72 9.13 -12.66
CA ALA A 60 24.44 9.91 -11.46
C ALA A 60 23.36 9.24 -10.58
N VAL A 61 22.32 8.67 -11.19
CA VAL A 61 21.28 7.88 -10.51
C VAL A 61 21.87 6.65 -9.83
N ASN A 62 22.70 5.88 -10.53
CA ASN A 62 23.32 4.67 -9.99
C ASN A 62 24.21 4.99 -8.79
N LEU A 63 25.00 6.05 -8.86
CA LEU A 63 25.80 6.54 -7.73
C LEU A 63 24.93 6.87 -6.51
N VAL A 64 23.74 7.45 -6.73
CA VAL A 64 22.80 7.77 -5.65
C VAL A 64 22.21 6.50 -5.05
N LYS A 65 21.74 5.57 -5.90
CA LYS A 65 21.12 4.32 -5.43
C LYS A 65 22.11 3.41 -4.68
N GLU A 66 23.37 3.38 -5.10
CA GLU A 66 24.39 2.49 -4.53
C GLU A 66 25.08 3.06 -3.29
N LYS A 67 25.53 4.30 -3.41
CA LYS A 67 26.54 4.86 -2.47
C LYS A 67 25.97 5.87 -1.48
N LYS A 68 24.77 6.42 -1.74
CA LYS A 68 24.22 7.42 -0.83
C LYS A 68 23.45 6.78 0.32
N ILE A 69 23.74 7.27 1.52
CA ILE A 69 23.01 6.94 2.74
C ILE A 69 22.02 8.08 2.99
N PHE A 70 20.76 7.73 3.16
CA PHE A 70 19.69 8.69 3.41
C PHE A 70 19.16 8.50 4.83
N THR A 71 19.17 9.59 5.60
CA THR A 71 18.64 9.64 6.97
C THR A 71 17.25 10.27 7.04
N VAL A 72 16.80 10.92 5.97
CA VAL A 72 15.44 11.48 5.87
C VAL A 72 14.84 11.08 4.54
N VAL A 73 13.67 10.46 4.60
CA VAL A 73 12.88 10.11 3.44
C VAL A 73 11.51 10.75 3.60
N ILE A 74 11.14 11.66 2.69
CA ILE A 74 9.89 12.38 2.72
C ILE A 74 9.22 12.34 1.33
N GLY A 75 7.90 12.23 1.26
CA GLY A 75 7.22 12.25 -0.02
C GLY A 75 5.73 11.93 0.03
N ASN A 76 5.16 11.93 -1.15
CA ASN A 76 3.79 11.51 -1.44
C ASN A 76 3.87 10.49 -2.59
N PRO A 77 4.09 9.21 -2.28
CA PRO A 77 4.21 8.18 -3.32
C PRO A 77 2.87 7.95 -4.05
N PRO A 78 2.91 7.51 -5.31
CA PRO A 78 1.69 7.21 -6.07
C PRO A 78 0.91 6.05 -5.46
N TYR A 79 -0.43 6.08 -5.57
CA TYR A 79 -1.32 4.97 -5.22
C TYR A 79 -1.73 4.26 -6.49
N SER A 80 -1.30 3.01 -6.64
CA SER A 80 -1.57 2.21 -7.84
C SER A 80 -1.82 0.76 -7.46
N TYR A 81 -3.08 0.44 -7.19
CA TYR A 81 -3.50 -0.91 -6.82
C TYR A 81 -3.14 -1.97 -7.90
N HIS A 82 -3.17 -1.58 -9.17
CA HIS A 82 -2.75 -2.37 -10.32
C HIS A 82 -1.33 -2.01 -10.77
N SER A 83 -0.39 -2.03 -9.85
CA SER A 83 1.01 -1.70 -10.09
C SER A 83 1.61 -2.46 -11.28
N LYS A 84 2.34 -1.74 -12.12
CA LYS A 84 3.16 -2.30 -13.20
C LYS A 84 4.57 -2.67 -12.73
N ASN A 85 4.98 -2.20 -11.56
CA ASN A 85 6.30 -2.44 -10.96
C ASN A 85 6.33 -3.85 -10.33
N LYS A 86 6.69 -4.86 -11.13
CA LYS A 86 6.70 -6.29 -10.76
C LYS A 86 8.09 -6.91 -10.87
N GLY A 87 9.14 -6.10 -10.94
CA GLY A 87 10.53 -6.59 -11.00
C GLY A 87 10.87 -7.48 -9.80
N GLU A 88 11.81 -8.39 -9.98
CA GLU A 88 12.21 -9.36 -8.98
C GLU A 88 12.72 -8.68 -7.70
N TRP A 89 13.54 -7.64 -7.83
CA TRP A 89 14.11 -6.92 -6.69
C TRP A 89 13.05 -6.35 -5.74
N ILE A 90 12.06 -5.62 -6.26
CA ILE A 90 11.00 -5.05 -5.42
C ILE A 90 10.06 -6.14 -4.90
N SER A 91 9.84 -7.20 -5.67
CA SER A 91 9.02 -8.35 -5.25
C SER A 91 9.67 -9.09 -4.08
N ASN A 92 10.99 -9.25 -4.09
CA ASN A 92 11.74 -9.83 -2.98
C ASN A 92 11.67 -8.95 -1.73
N LEU A 93 11.80 -7.63 -1.86
CA LEU A 93 11.65 -6.71 -0.72
C LEU A 93 10.24 -6.76 -0.11
N ILE A 94 9.20 -6.80 -0.93
CA ILE A 94 7.81 -6.90 -0.46
C ILE A 94 7.48 -8.26 0.16
N SER A 95 8.25 -9.30 -0.15
CA SER A 95 8.01 -10.63 0.41
C SER A 95 8.04 -10.64 1.94
N ASP A 96 8.84 -9.77 2.57
CA ASP A 96 8.91 -9.63 4.03
C ASP A 96 7.55 -9.28 4.64
N TYR A 97 6.73 -8.50 3.95
CA TYR A 97 5.40 -8.11 4.41
C TYR A 97 4.36 -9.24 4.33
N ARG A 98 4.71 -10.38 3.72
CA ARG A 98 3.83 -11.57 3.61
C ARG A 98 3.95 -12.51 4.79
N TYR A 99 4.75 -12.17 5.80
CA TYR A 99 4.98 -12.99 6.97
C TYR A 99 4.64 -12.23 8.25
N VAL A 100 4.13 -12.95 9.24
CA VAL A 100 3.90 -12.48 10.60
C VAL A 100 4.46 -13.49 11.57
N ASN A 101 5.40 -13.10 12.43
CA ASN A 101 6.03 -13.98 13.41
C ASN A 101 6.67 -15.25 12.79
N GLY A 102 7.19 -15.15 11.56
CA GLY A 102 7.77 -16.27 10.82
C GLY A 102 6.77 -17.11 10.02
N GLU A 103 5.47 -16.91 10.23
CA GLU A 103 4.40 -17.62 9.53
C GLU A 103 3.88 -16.81 8.34
N PRO A 104 3.58 -17.46 7.21
CA PRO A 104 2.97 -16.76 6.08
C PRO A 104 1.56 -16.25 6.42
N LEU A 105 1.14 -15.17 5.77
CA LEU A 105 -0.20 -14.58 5.98
C LEU A 105 -1.35 -15.56 5.73
N GLY A 106 -1.13 -16.66 4.99
CA GLY A 106 -2.19 -17.59 4.62
C GLY A 106 -3.17 -17.04 3.57
N GLU A 107 -2.95 -15.84 3.08
CA GLU A 107 -3.77 -15.22 2.05
C GLU A 107 -3.31 -15.65 0.66
N ARG A 108 -4.23 -16.21 -0.12
CA ARG A 108 -3.92 -16.73 -1.47
C ARG A 108 -3.43 -15.64 -2.42
N ASN A 109 -3.94 -14.41 -2.30
CA ASN A 109 -3.57 -13.31 -3.18
C ASN A 109 -3.68 -11.95 -2.46
N PRO A 110 -2.67 -11.55 -1.67
CA PRO A 110 -2.68 -10.27 -0.96
C PRO A 110 -2.42 -9.10 -1.91
N LYS A 111 -3.38 -8.81 -2.79
CA LYS A 111 -3.25 -7.76 -3.83
C LYS A 111 -2.90 -6.39 -3.27
N GLY A 112 -3.38 -6.06 -2.07
CA GLY A 112 -3.09 -4.78 -1.42
C GLY A 112 -1.59 -4.53 -1.19
N LEU A 113 -0.82 -5.57 -0.90
CA LEU A 113 0.63 -5.46 -0.74
C LEU A 113 1.37 -5.14 -2.04
N GLN A 114 0.70 -5.25 -3.19
CA GLN A 114 1.28 -4.91 -4.49
C GLN A 114 1.03 -3.45 -4.91
N ASP A 115 0.30 -2.66 -4.12
CA ASP A 115 0.12 -1.24 -4.40
C ASP A 115 1.46 -0.50 -4.33
N ASP A 116 1.65 0.47 -5.22
CA ASP A 116 2.92 1.19 -5.34
C ASP A 116 3.30 1.91 -4.05
N TYR A 117 2.35 2.52 -3.31
CA TYR A 117 2.67 3.19 -2.06
C TYR A 117 3.28 2.24 -1.01
N VAL A 118 2.85 0.96 -0.99
CA VAL A 118 3.41 -0.07 -0.09
C VAL A 118 4.85 -0.36 -0.47
N LYS A 119 5.14 -0.46 -1.76
CA LYS A 119 6.50 -0.66 -2.29
C LYS A 119 7.40 0.52 -1.95
N PHE A 120 6.90 1.74 -2.07
CA PHE A 120 7.64 2.95 -1.68
C PHE A 120 7.95 2.97 -0.18
N ILE A 121 6.99 2.59 0.69
CA ILE A 121 7.24 2.46 2.14
C ILE A 121 8.33 1.41 2.38
N ARG A 122 8.29 0.26 1.69
CA ARG A 122 9.30 -0.79 1.88
C ARG A 122 10.69 -0.36 1.43
N ILE A 123 10.79 0.41 0.34
CA ILE A 123 12.07 0.98 -0.09
C ILE A 123 12.59 2.01 0.91
N ALA A 124 11.74 2.93 1.37
CA ALA A 124 12.11 3.91 2.37
C ALA A 124 12.62 3.24 3.65
N GLN A 125 11.93 2.18 4.10
CA GLN A 125 12.37 1.36 5.22
C GLN A 125 13.76 0.75 4.95
N ASN A 126 13.98 0.14 3.78
CA ASN A 126 15.27 -0.46 3.41
C ASN A 126 16.42 0.58 3.36
N LEU A 127 16.13 1.80 2.89
CA LEU A 127 17.11 2.89 2.91
C LEU A 127 17.50 3.29 4.34
N LEU A 128 16.51 3.39 5.24
CA LEU A 128 16.74 3.74 6.64
C LEU A 128 17.34 2.58 7.44
N ASP A 129 17.06 1.33 7.07
CA ASP A 129 17.70 0.15 7.64
C ASP A 129 19.22 0.16 7.33
N LYS A 130 19.59 0.52 6.10
CA LYS A 130 21.01 0.71 5.71
C LYS A 130 21.67 1.87 6.43
N ALA A 131 20.94 2.95 6.70
CA ALA A 131 21.43 4.11 7.41
C ALA A 131 21.60 3.87 8.93
N GLY A 132 20.82 2.96 9.49
CA GLY A 132 20.77 2.68 10.93
C GLY A 132 20.06 3.75 11.76
N VAL A 133 19.83 4.94 11.22
CA VAL A 133 19.16 6.07 11.87
C VAL A 133 18.39 6.90 10.84
N GLY A 134 17.28 7.49 11.25
CA GLY A 134 16.59 8.43 10.35
C GLY A 134 15.09 8.56 10.57
N ILE A 135 14.47 9.28 9.63
CA ILE A 135 13.04 9.63 9.65
C ILE A 135 12.43 9.30 8.29
N LEU A 136 11.29 8.63 8.31
CA LEU A 136 10.41 8.49 7.16
C LEU A 136 9.14 9.30 7.40
N SER A 137 8.73 10.12 6.43
CA SER A 137 7.43 10.79 6.45
C SER A 137 6.78 10.73 5.08
N TYR A 138 5.70 9.95 4.98
CA TYR A 138 4.93 9.79 3.74
C TYR A 138 3.46 10.12 3.96
N ILE A 139 2.87 10.76 2.95
CA ILE A 139 1.41 10.80 2.79
C ILE A 139 1.02 9.59 1.95
N THR A 140 0.12 8.74 2.46
CA THR A 140 -0.21 7.45 1.87
C THR A 140 -1.71 7.18 1.90
N ASN A 141 -2.16 6.16 1.16
CA ASN A 141 -3.46 5.55 1.39
C ASN A 141 -3.51 4.98 2.82
N HIS A 142 -4.61 5.20 3.54
CA HIS A 142 -4.78 4.81 4.93
C HIS A 142 -5.11 3.32 5.14
N SER A 143 -5.36 2.55 4.07
CA SER A 143 -5.91 1.19 4.17
C SER A 143 -5.06 0.20 4.99
N TYR A 144 -3.79 0.49 5.23
CA TYR A 144 -2.95 -0.38 6.05
C TYR A 144 -3.09 -0.14 7.55
N SER A 145 -3.97 0.76 8.00
CA SER A 145 -4.25 0.99 9.42
C SER A 145 -4.92 -0.22 10.09
N ASP A 146 -5.93 -0.78 9.43
CA ASP A 146 -6.86 -1.75 10.00
C ASP A 146 -7.02 -3.03 9.16
N ASN A 147 -6.81 -2.97 7.85
CA ASN A 147 -7.05 -4.11 6.99
C ASN A 147 -6.10 -5.29 7.31
N PRO A 148 -6.65 -6.51 7.52
CA PRO A 148 -5.88 -7.71 7.89
C PRO A 148 -4.74 -8.07 6.93
N THR A 149 -4.89 -7.81 5.64
CA THR A 149 -3.87 -8.09 4.61
C THR A 149 -2.52 -7.42 4.90
N TYR A 150 -2.54 -6.26 5.58
CA TYR A 150 -1.32 -5.50 5.89
C TYR A 150 -0.71 -5.81 7.26
N ARG A 151 -1.19 -6.85 7.98
CA ARG A 151 -0.66 -7.17 9.32
C ARG A 151 0.83 -7.47 9.34
N GLY A 152 1.34 -8.14 8.28
CA GLY A 152 2.78 -8.37 8.10
C GLY A 152 3.57 -7.08 7.91
N MET A 153 3.06 -6.16 7.08
CA MET A 153 3.64 -4.83 6.89
C MET A 153 3.69 -4.05 8.20
N ARG A 154 2.57 -3.98 8.94
CA ARG A 154 2.52 -3.27 10.23
C ARG A 154 3.52 -3.85 11.22
N LYS A 155 3.57 -5.18 11.36
CA LYS A 155 4.54 -5.85 12.23
C LYS A 155 5.98 -5.54 11.83
N HIS A 156 6.29 -5.57 10.54
CA HIS A 156 7.63 -5.33 10.01
C HIS A 156 8.05 -3.86 10.23
N LEU A 157 7.14 -2.90 10.07
CA LEU A 157 7.38 -1.50 10.42
C LEU A 157 7.69 -1.34 11.92
N MET A 158 6.92 -2.01 12.78
CA MET A 158 7.16 -1.98 14.23
C MET A 158 8.50 -2.59 14.64
N GLN A 159 9.04 -3.51 13.86
CA GLN A 159 10.37 -4.10 14.11
C GLN A 159 11.52 -3.20 13.65
N SER A 160 11.30 -2.41 12.59
CA SER A 160 12.35 -1.56 12.00
C SER A 160 12.50 -0.20 12.65
N PHE A 161 11.43 0.36 13.19
CA PHE A 161 11.41 1.74 13.71
C PHE A 161 11.24 1.76 15.23
N GLU A 162 11.74 2.81 15.87
CA GLU A 162 11.55 3.05 17.32
C GLU A 162 10.17 3.65 17.61
N GLN A 163 9.71 4.55 16.74
CA GLN A 163 8.41 5.19 16.86
C GLN A 163 7.70 5.17 15.51
N VAL A 164 6.41 4.88 15.55
CA VAL A 164 5.52 4.92 14.40
C VAL A 164 4.33 5.81 14.75
N TYR A 165 4.17 6.92 14.06
CA TYR A 165 3.03 7.80 14.15
C TYR A 165 2.17 7.61 12.91
N PHE A 166 0.92 7.26 13.12
CA PHE A 166 -0.07 7.12 12.07
C PHE A 166 -1.14 8.18 12.26
N PHE A 167 -1.18 9.17 11.38
CA PHE A 167 -2.15 10.25 11.43
C PHE A 167 -3.18 10.05 10.33
N ASP A 168 -4.35 9.52 10.68
CA ASP A 168 -5.43 9.29 9.72
C ASP A 168 -6.14 10.61 9.40
N LEU A 169 -6.10 10.99 8.14
CA LEU A 169 -6.77 12.18 7.61
C LEU A 169 -8.12 11.82 6.98
N HIS A 170 -8.51 10.56 7.01
CA HIS A 170 -9.79 10.07 6.51
C HIS A 170 -10.11 10.48 5.05
N GLY A 171 -11.36 10.81 4.75
CA GLY A 171 -11.80 11.26 3.44
C GLY A 171 -12.11 10.10 2.47
N ASN A 172 -12.39 8.89 2.98
CA ASN A 172 -12.72 7.73 2.16
C ASN A 172 -14.17 7.80 1.67
N SER A 173 -14.37 8.32 0.46
CA SER A 173 -15.72 8.46 -0.12
C SER A 173 -16.40 7.12 -0.41
N LYS A 174 -15.65 6.03 -0.57
CA LYS A 174 -16.21 4.68 -0.77
C LYS A 174 -16.80 4.12 0.52
N LYS A 175 -16.23 4.46 1.67
CA LYS A 175 -16.76 4.11 2.99
C LYS A 175 -17.87 5.07 3.45
N GLN A 176 -18.12 6.16 2.70
CA GLN A 176 -19.06 7.23 3.07
C GLN A 176 -18.79 7.76 4.49
N GLU A 177 -17.52 8.00 4.78
CA GLU A 177 -17.09 8.46 6.09
C GLU A 177 -17.76 9.78 6.46
N VAL A 178 -18.16 9.87 7.71
CA VAL A 178 -18.74 11.06 8.32
C VAL A 178 -17.95 11.42 9.56
N SER A 179 -17.79 12.71 9.81
CA SER A 179 -17.13 13.19 11.02
C SER A 179 -17.94 12.85 12.28
N LEU A 180 -17.32 12.95 13.43
CA LEU A 180 -17.96 12.71 14.73
C LEU A 180 -19.24 13.56 14.96
N ASN A 181 -19.34 14.71 14.30
CA ASN A 181 -20.50 15.61 14.35
C ASN A 181 -21.58 15.27 13.31
N GLY A 182 -21.45 14.16 12.57
CA GLY A 182 -22.39 13.75 11.54
C GLY A 182 -22.25 14.49 10.20
N ASN A 183 -21.32 15.42 10.08
CA ASN A 183 -21.03 16.11 8.82
C ASN A 183 -20.23 15.21 7.89
N LYS A 184 -20.38 15.43 6.57
CA LYS A 184 -19.57 14.74 5.57
C LYS A 184 -18.09 15.02 5.79
N ASP A 185 -17.29 13.96 5.84
CA ASP A 185 -15.84 14.10 5.86
C ASP A 185 -15.27 14.24 4.44
N GLU A 186 -14.34 15.17 4.25
CA GLU A 186 -13.77 15.45 2.94
C GLU A 186 -12.31 14.97 2.85
N ASN A 187 -11.97 14.43 1.68
CA ASN A 187 -10.60 14.08 1.39
C ASN A 187 -9.74 15.35 1.16
N ILE A 188 -8.49 15.32 1.62
CA ILE A 188 -7.53 16.40 1.35
C ILE A 188 -7.10 16.48 -0.12
N PHE A 189 -7.28 15.40 -0.88
CA PHE A 189 -7.03 15.32 -2.32
C PHE A 189 -8.32 15.01 -3.09
N ASP A 190 -8.28 15.16 -4.41
CA ASP A 190 -9.40 14.79 -5.29
C ASP A 190 -9.36 13.30 -5.64
N ILE A 191 -9.38 12.44 -4.61
CA ILE A 191 -9.35 10.98 -4.72
C ILE A 191 -10.41 10.35 -3.82
N GLN A 192 -10.72 9.08 -4.07
CA GLN A 192 -11.75 8.34 -3.33
C GLN A 192 -11.20 7.59 -2.10
N GLN A 193 -9.90 7.28 -2.10
CA GLN A 193 -9.26 6.55 -1.01
C GLN A 193 -8.93 7.51 0.13
N GLY A 194 -9.18 7.06 1.36
CA GLY A 194 -8.75 7.80 2.54
C GLY A 194 -7.23 7.90 2.62
N VAL A 195 -6.76 8.93 3.26
CA VAL A 195 -5.35 9.34 3.30
C VAL A 195 -4.85 9.40 4.74
N ALA A 196 -3.61 8.99 4.95
CA ALA A 196 -2.92 9.12 6.22
C ALA A 196 -1.50 9.66 6.04
N ILE A 197 -0.98 10.28 7.09
CA ILE A 197 0.45 10.61 7.21
C ILE A 197 1.10 9.51 8.06
N LEU A 198 2.05 8.81 7.49
CA LEU A 198 2.97 7.93 8.21
C LEU A 198 4.22 8.73 8.56
N LEU A 199 4.54 8.83 9.84
CA LEU A 199 5.81 9.36 10.31
C LEU A 199 6.49 8.31 11.19
N THR A 200 7.74 7.98 10.89
CA THR A 200 8.50 7.02 11.69
C THR A 200 9.86 7.56 12.04
N THR A 201 10.39 7.16 13.19
CA THR A 201 11.77 7.45 13.59
C THR A 201 12.52 6.15 13.80
N LYS A 202 13.76 6.11 13.30
CA LYS A 202 14.69 5.01 13.52
C LYS A 202 15.88 5.53 14.33
N LYS A 203 16.24 4.79 15.37
CA LYS A 203 17.40 5.06 16.17
C LYS A 203 18.31 3.84 16.19
N SER A 204 19.59 4.07 16.17
CA SER A 204 20.58 2.99 16.19
C SER A 204 20.38 2.11 17.43
N ASN A 205 20.32 0.78 17.21
CA ASN A 205 20.29 -0.24 18.28
C ASN A 205 19.02 -0.34 19.16
N SER A 206 17.85 -0.07 18.63
CA SER A 206 16.61 -0.44 19.32
C SER A 206 16.23 -1.89 19.01
N ASN A 207 16.34 -2.79 19.99
CA ASN A 207 15.90 -4.19 19.89
C ASN A 207 14.43 -4.38 20.33
N ASN A 208 13.74 -3.30 20.67
CA ASN A 208 12.37 -3.32 21.14
C ASN A 208 11.39 -3.02 19.99
N LEU A 209 10.16 -3.57 20.11
CA LEU A 209 9.09 -3.16 19.21
C LEU A 209 8.79 -1.66 19.37
N SER A 210 8.40 -1.03 18.27
CA SER A 210 8.05 0.39 18.22
C SER A 210 7.00 0.80 19.25
N ASN A 211 7.10 2.02 19.74
CA ASN A 211 5.93 2.72 20.25
C ASN A 211 5.10 3.19 19.05
N VAL A 212 3.84 2.78 19.01
CA VAL A 212 2.90 3.17 17.95
C VAL A 212 1.94 4.22 18.48
N PHE A 213 1.71 5.26 17.70
CA PHE A 213 0.83 6.36 18.06
C PHE A 213 -0.16 6.60 16.91
N ASN A 214 -1.41 6.85 17.25
CA ASN A 214 -2.47 7.17 16.30
C ASN A 214 -3.09 8.51 16.65
N ALA A 215 -3.41 9.28 15.61
CA ALA A 215 -4.28 10.44 15.69
C ALA A 215 -5.19 10.51 14.47
N GLU A 216 -6.31 11.17 14.59
CA GLU A 216 -7.32 11.29 13.54
C GLU A 216 -7.67 12.75 13.29
N LEU A 217 -7.95 13.09 12.04
CA LEU A 217 -8.38 14.44 11.65
C LEU A 217 -9.59 14.35 10.72
N TRP A 218 -10.71 14.79 11.24
CA TRP A 218 -12.00 14.81 10.58
C TRP A 218 -12.41 16.22 10.14
N GLY A 219 -13.28 16.35 9.16
CA GLY A 219 -13.93 17.60 8.77
C GLY A 219 -13.78 17.92 7.29
N SER A 220 -14.04 19.17 6.94
CA SER A 220 -13.87 19.68 5.58
C SER A 220 -12.39 19.77 5.19
N ARG A 221 -12.11 19.74 3.88
CA ARG A 221 -10.75 19.88 3.34
C ARG A 221 -10.06 21.16 3.85
N SER A 222 -10.78 22.27 3.91
CA SER A 222 -10.25 23.57 4.36
C SER A 222 -9.87 23.56 5.84
N GLU A 223 -10.67 22.90 6.68
CA GLU A 223 -10.38 22.74 8.11
C GLU A 223 -9.15 21.84 8.31
N LYS A 224 -9.06 20.73 7.57
CA LYS A 224 -7.88 19.83 7.61
C LYS A 224 -6.61 20.57 7.23
N TYR A 225 -6.61 21.36 6.14
CA TYR A 225 -5.45 22.17 5.76
C TYR A 225 -5.08 23.20 6.83
N ARG A 226 -6.06 23.89 7.41
CA ARG A 226 -5.79 24.85 8.49
C ARG A 226 -5.15 24.15 9.68
N SER A 227 -5.71 23.03 10.11
CA SER A 227 -5.19 22.24 11.22
C SER A 227 -3.76 21.77 10.96
N LEU A 228 -3.51 21.16 9.80
CA LEU A 228 -2.17 20.64 9.43
C LEU A 228 -1.11 21.74 9.36
N ASN A 229 -1.47 22.96 8.94
CA ASN A 229 -0.53 24.07 8.84
C ASN A 229 -0.01 24.58 10.20
N ILE A 230 -0.79 24.38 11.27
CA ILE A 230 -0.43 24.84 12.62
C ILE A 230 -0.07 23.71 13.57
N SER A 231 -0.35 22.46 13.19
CA SER A 231 -0.11 21.30 14.05
C SER A 231 1.36 20.89 14.03
N THR A 232 1.79 20.42 15.17
CA THR A 232 3.07 19.71 15.37
C THR A 232 2.79 18.35 15.96
N ILE A 233 3.78 17.46 16.00
CA ILE A 233 3.64 16.16 16.66
C ILE A 233 3.20 16.32 18.12
N THR A 234 3.71 17.34 18.79
CA THR A 234 3.43 17.61 20.21
C THR A 234 2.08 18.28 20.45
N SER A 235 1.54 18.99 19.46
CA SER A 235 0.23 19.64 19.54
C SER A 235 -0.90 18.79 18.98
N SER A 236 -0.60 17.76 18.22
CA SER A 236 -1.57 16.78 17.74
C SER A 236 -1.86 15.76 18.83
N ASN A 237 -3.14 15.43 19.02
CA ASN A 237 -3.58 14.49 20.06
C ASN A 237 -3.29 13.05 19.65
N PHE A 238 -2.03 12.66 19.72
CA PHE A 238 -1.63 11.27 19.46
C PHE A 238 -1.88 10.39 20.68
N ASN A 239 -2.69 9.35 20.49
CA ASN A 239 -2.91 8.29 21.48
C ASN A 239 -1.87 7.19 21.26
N LYS A 240 -1.24 6.75 22.36
CA LYS A 240 -0.34 5.60 22.31
C LYS A 240 -1.16 4.33 22.19
N LEU A 241 -0.87 3.54 21.16
CA LEU A 241 -1.49 2.24 20.91
C LEU A 241 -0.64 1.10 21.48
N SER A 242 -1.30 -0.03 21.71
CA SER A 242 -0.69 -1.32 22.03
C SER A 242 -1.08 -2.37 20.98
N PRO A 243 -0.54 -2.31 19.76
CA PRO A 243 -0.90 -3.24 18.69
C PRO A 243 -0.52 -4.68 19.06
N THR A 244 -1.50 -5.59 18.99
CA THR A 244 -1.32 -6.98 19.39
C THR A 244 -1.52 -7.95 18.25
N ASN A 245 -0.93 -9.14 18.41
CA ASN A 245 -1.16 -10.29 17.53
C ASN A 245 -2.67 -10.61 17.44
N PRO A 246 -3.21 -11.06 16.29
CA PRO A 246 -2.52 -11.32 15.04
C PRO A 246 -2.45 -10.12 14.09
N TYR A 247 -3.16 -9.02 14.35
CA TYR A 247 -3.41 -7.98 13.36
C TYR A 247 -2.51 -6.76 13.47
N TYR A 248 -1.96 -6.44 14.66
CA TYR A 248 -1.09 -5.28 14.91
C TYR A 248 -1.69 -3.96 14.39
N LEU A 249 -2.96 -3.69 14.70
CA LEU A 249 -3.71 -2.57 14.17
C LEU A 249 -3.13 -1.21 14.59
N TYR A 250 -3.19 -0.23 13.69
CA TYR A 250 -2.78 1.16 13.91
C TYR A 250 -3.98 2.08 14.18
N ILE A 251 -5.06 1.51 14.68
CA ILE A 251 -6.26 2.21 15.14
C ILE A 251 -6.48 1.90 16.61
N ASP A 252 -7.14 2.81 17.29
CA ASP A 252 -7.60 2.56 18.66
C ASP A 252 -8.72 1.52 18.65
N GLN A 253 -8.61 0.52 19.50
CA GLN A 253 -9.53 -0.59 19.55
C GLN A 253 -9.76 -1.04 20.99
N ASP A 254 -11.01 -1.08 21.39
CA ASP A 254 -11.38 -1.72 22.64
C ASP A 254 -11.17 -3.24 22.54
N THR A 255 -10.21 -3.75 23.27
CA THR A 255 -9.86 -5.17 23.29
C THR A 255 -10.38 -5.88 24.54
N THR A 256 -11.19 -5.23 25.38
CA THR A 256 -11.66 -5.79 26.67
C THR A 256 -12.44 -7.08 26.51
N LEU A 257 -13.27 -7.19 25.50
CA LEU A 257 -14.09 -8.38 25.19
C LEU A 257 -13.42 -9.35 24.21
N ARG A 258 -12.17 -9.11 23.84
CA ARG A 258 -11.49 -9.94 22.84
C ARG A 258 -11.33 -11.39 23.28
N SER A 259 -10.97 -11.63 24.53
CA SER A 259 -10.82 -13.00 25.06
C SER A 259 -12.16 -13.75 25.05
N GLU A 260 -13.27 -13.07 25.34
CA GLU A 260 -14.61 -13.63 25.25
C GLU A 260 -14.95 -13.99 23.81
N TYR A 261 -14.71 -13.04 22.88
CA TYR A 261 -14.96 -13.27 21.44
C TYR A 261 -14.12 -14.44 20.87
N GLU A 262 -12.87 -14.58 21.27
CA GLU A 262 -11.98 -15.66 20.81
C GLU A 262 -12.38 -17.04 21.32
N ASN A 263 -13.19 -17.11 22.37
CA ASN A 263 -13.75 -18.36 22.90
C ASN A 263 -15.03 -18.84 22.16
N PHE A 264 -15.64 -17.99 21.32
CA PHE A 264 -16.76 -18.43 20.50
C PHE A 264 -16.32 -19.34 19.34
N LEU A 265 -17.25 -20.19 18.89
CA LEU A 265 -17.03 -21.07 17.74
C LEU A 265 -16.75 -20.24 16.48
N ARG A 266 -15.74 -20.64 15.75
CA ARG A 266 -15.43 -20.02 14.46
C ARG A 266 -16.31 -20.61 13.36
N ILE A 267 -16.66 -19.79 12.38
CA ILE A 267 -17.52 -20.24 11.23
C ILE A 267 -16.90 -21.46 10.52
N ASN A 268 -15.57 -21.51 10.38
CA ASN A 268 -14.90 -22.66 9.76
C ASN A 268 -14.84 -23.91 10.65
N GLU A 269 -15.07 -23.80 11.94
CA GLU A 269 -15.25 -24.93 12.84
C GLU A 269 -16.65 -25.49 12.74
N VAL A 270 -17.66 -24.63 12.51
CA VAL A 270 -19.06 -25.02 12.28
C VAL A 270 -19.26 -25.59 10.89
N PHE A 271 -18.68 -24.94 9.89
CA PHE A 271 -18.72 -25.36 8.46
C PHE A 271 -17.33 -25.86 8.06
N THR A 272 -17.05 -27.12 8.35
CA THR A 272 -15.74 -27.75 8.11
C THR A 272 -15.44 -27.91 6.61
N VAL A 273 -16.50 -28.04 5.80
CA VAL A 273 -16.39 -28.08 4.33
C VAL A 273 -16.79 -26.73 3.78
N ASN A 274 -15.84 -25.99 3.28
CA ASN A 274 -16.07 -24.69 2.66
C ASN A 274 -15.12 -24.50 1.47
N SER A 275 -15.61 -23.88 0.41
CA SER A 275 -14.83 -23.52 -0.76
C SER A 275 -15.35 -22.23 -1.36
N MET A 276 -14.53 -21.59 -2.19
CA MET A 276 -15.04 -20.53 -3.04
C MET A 276 -16.02 -21.11 -4.04
N GLY A 277 -17.10 -20.38 -4.33
CA GLY A 277 -18.07 -20.75 -5.36
C GLY A 277 -17.38 -20.89 -6.74
N ILE A 278 -18.09 -21.55 -7.65
CA ILE A 278 -17.62 -21.74 -9.02
C ILE A 278 -17.53 -20.39 -9.72
N THR A 279 -16.42 -20.15 -10.39
CA THR A 279 -16.22 -18.96 -11.24
C THR A 279 -15.87 -19.44 -12.65
N THR A 280 -16.78 -19.24 -13.61
CA THR A 280 -16.59 -19.66 -15.01
C THR A 280 -15.93 -18.57 -15.87
N GLY A 281 -15.83 -17.35 -15.36
CA GLY A 281 -15.41 -16.18 -16.16
C GLY A 281 -16.45 -15.70 -17.18
N ASN A 282 -17.44 -16.53 -17.51
CA ASN A 282 -18.56 -16.21 -18.41
C ASN A 282 -19.81 -17.02 -18.03
N ASP A 283 -20.41 -16.64 -16.91
CA ASP A 283 -21.59 -17.33 -16.39
C ASP A 283 -22.76 -17.32 -17.36
N GLY A 284 -22.96 -16.25 -18.13
CA GLY A 284 -24.02 -16.16 -19.14
C GLY A 284 -23.92 -17.21 -20.26
N LYS A 285 -22.74 -17.81 -20.45
CA LYS A 285 -22.52 -18.87 -21.43
C LYS A 285 -22.59 -20.28 -20.81
N TYR A 286 -22.03 -20.44 -19.60
CA TYR A 286 -21.75 -21.75 -19.02
C TYR A 286 -22.72 -22.13 -17.90
N VAL A 287 -23.58 -21.23 -17.41
CA VAL A 287 -24.54 -21.47 -16.33
C VAL A 287 -25.95 -21.21 -16.83
N GLY A 288 -26.82 -22.18 -16.66
CA GLY A 288 -28.27 -22.11 -17.03
C GLY A 288 -29.14 -22.41 -15.82
N PHE A 289 -30.40 -22.04 -15.89
CA PHE A 289 -31.41 -22.39 -14.86
C PHE A 289 -31.71 -23.88 -14.78
N ASN A 290 -31.52 -24.60 -15.89
CA ASN A 290 -31.70 -26.06 -15.97
C ASN A 290 -30.84 -26.62 -17.12
N ASN A 291 -30.77 -27.98 -17.17
CA ASN A 291 -29.98 -28.70 -18.18
C ASN A 291 -30.44 -28.39 -19.60
N LEU A 292 -31.75 -28.30 -19.84
CA LEU A 292 -32.32 -28.05 -21.16
C LEU A 292 -31.88 -26.73 -21.78
N GLU A 293 -31.60 -25.73 -20.94
CA GLU A 293 -31.08 -24.44 -21.40
C GLU A 293 -29.68 -24.56 -21.96
N LEU A 294 -28.83 -25.33 -21.31
CA LEU A 294 -27.42 -25.55 -21.72
C LEU A 294 -27.34 -26.55 -22.90
N GLU A 295 -28.22 -27.55 -22.96
CA GLU A 295 -28.27 -28.53 -24.05
C GLU A 295 -28.64 -27.90 -25.41
N ARG A 296 -29.30 -26.74 -25.41
CA ARG A 296 -29.54 -25.97 -26.65
C ARG A 296 -28.30 -25.44 -27.33
N ASN A 297 -27.19 -25.40 -26.62
CA ASN A 297 -25.90 -25.00 -27.21
C ASN A 297 -25.22 -26.21 -27.88
N PRO A 298 -25.17 -26.25 -29.23
CA PRO A 298 -24.64 -27.40 -29.95
C PRO A 298 -23.14 -27.67 -29.71
N ALA A 299 -22.42 -26.71 -29.07
CA ALA A 299 -21.04 -26.87 -28.73
C ALA A 299 -20.83 -27.54 -27.34
N PHE A 300 -21.93 -27.85 -26.64
CA PHE A 300 -21.90 -28.49 -25.32
C PHE A 300 -22.20 -29.97 -25.42
N ASP A 301 -21.38 -30.77 -24.74
CA ASP A 301 -21.67 -32.20 -24.56
C ASP A 301 -22.60 -32.32 -23.34
N PRO A 302 -23.85 -32.87 -23.52
CA PRO A 302 -24.81 -33.03 -22.43
C PRO A 302 -24.26 -33.86 -21.27
N SER A 303 -23.31 -34.77 -21.53
CA SER A 303 -22.69 -35.58 -20.48
C SER A 303 -21.76 -34.76 -19.53
N MET A 304 -21.41 -33.53 -19.90
CA MET A 304 -20.61 -32.59 -19.09
C MET A 304 -21.47 -31.60 -18.29
N ILE A 305 -22.79 -31.62 -18.41
CA ILE A 305 -23.66 -30.76 -17.63
C ILE A 305 -23.81 -31.33 -16.22
N ARG A 306 -23.72 -30.47 -15.22
CA ARG A 306 -23.83 -30.83 -13.78
C ARG A 306 -24.70 -29.86 -13.05
N ASP A 307 -25.41 -30.36 -12.06
CA ASP A 307 -26.14 -29.51 -11.11
C ASP A 307 -25.18 -28.86 -10.13
N VAL A 308 -25.42 -27.62 -9.79
CA VAL A 308 -24.59 -26.81 -8.91
C VAL A 308 -25.43 -25.90 -8.01
N ALA A 309 -25.07 -25.80 -6.74
CA ALA A 309 -25.53 -24.73 -5.89
C ALA A 309 -24.76 -23.45 -6.27
N TYR A 310 -25.32 -22.69 -7.21
CA TYR A 310 -24.68 -21.50 -7.79
C TYR A 310 -24.54 -20.36 -6.78
N ARG A 311 -25.58 -20.19 -5.97
CA ARG A 311 -25.64 -19.29 -4.81
C ARG A 311 -26.43 -19.95 -3.69
N PRO A 312 -26.39 -19.47 -2.46
CA PRO A 312 -27.28 -19.94 -1.40
C PRO A 312 -28.73 -19.90 -1.88
N PHE A 313 -29.43 -21.06 -1.85
CA PHE A 313 -30.80 -21.25 -2.29
C PHE A 313 -31.06 -21.04 -3.81
N ASP A 314 -30.02 -21.00 -4.63
CA ASP A 314 -30.08 -20.88 -6.09
C ASP A 314 -29.38 -22.08 -6.74
N ASN A 315 -30.15 -23.13 -7.03
CA ASN A 315 -29.64 -24.31 -7.72
C ASN A 315 -29.77 -24.10 -9.23
N ARG A 316 -28.65 -24.37 -9.94
CA ARG A 316 -28.55 -24.21 -11.39
C ARG A 316 -27.83 -25.38 -12.02
N SER A 317 -27.77 -25.38 -13.34
CA SER A 317 -26.94 -26.30 -14.11
C SER A 317 -25.74 -25.57 -14.68
N ILE A 318 -24.60 -26.24 -14.71
CA ILE A 318 -23.34 -25.72 -15.25
C ILE A 318 -22.78 -26.69 -16.29
N TYR A 319 -22.28 -26.16 -17.39
CA TYR A 319 -21.41 -26.90 -18.29
C TYR A 319 -20.00 -26.96 -17.70
N TYR A 320 -19.62 -28.15 -17.22
CA TYR A 320 -18.34 -28.37 -16.52
C TYR A 320 -17.38 -29.19 -17.38
N ASP A 321 -16.60 -28.51 -18.20
CA ASP A 321 -15.51 -29.05 -18.99
C ASP A 321 -14.23 -28.34 -18.63
N ALA A 322 -13.36 -29.01 -17.88
CA ALA A 322 -12.12 -28.44 -17.36
C ALA A 322 -11.14 -27.94 -18.44
N SER A 323 -11.38 -28.34 -19.71
CA SER A 323 -10.57 -27.86 -20.85
C SER A 323 -11.06 -26.52 -21.41
N LYS A 324 -12.27 -26.07 -21.02
CA LYS A 324 -12.97 -24.89 -21.59
C LYS A 324 -13.33 -23.83 -20.57
N ILE A 325 -13.16 -24.12 -19.28
CA ILE A 325 -13.46 -23.20 -18.14
C ILE A 325 -12.18 -22.80 -17.43
#